data_6b94923732b718dd339f99d1503cd182
#
_entry.id   6b94923732b718dd339f99d1503cd182
#
_cell.length_a   1.000
_cell.length_b   1.000
_cell.length_c   1.000
_cell.angle_alpha   90.00
_cell.angle_beta   90.00
_cell.angle_gamma   90.00
#
_symmetry.space_group_name_H-M   'P 1'
#
loop_
_entity.id
_entity.type
_entity.pdbx_description
1 polymer ?
#
loop_
_entity_poly.entity_id
_entity_poly.type
_entity_poly.pdbx_seq_one_letter_code
_entity_poly.pdbx_strand_id
1 'polypeptide(L)'
;CVHAGLRRGRPLEAQDTEDLLWIREEFVQHAHDLGVLVLFGHTPYREVFVDLPYKVGLDTGLVYGNKLSCLETTSRTLHQIARHGDHVVSR
;
A
#
# COMPACT_ATOMS: atom_id res chain seq x y z
N CYS A 1 -1.83 -8.44 3.07
CA CYS A 1 -2.17 -7.48 2.01
C CYS A 1 -3.65 -7.14 2.06
N VAL A 2 -4.00 -5.93 1.70
CA VAL A 2 -5.39 -5.47 1.65
C VAL A 2 -5.52 -4.43 0.53
N HIS A 3 -6.73 -4.24 -0.02
CA HIS A 3 -6.91 -3.26 -1.08
C HIS A 3 -6.66 -1.82 -0.59
N ALA A 4 -7.44 -1.34 0.38
CA ALA A 4 -7.36 0.05 0.84
C ALA A 4 -6.70 0.21 2.21
N GLY A 5 -7.05 -0.61 3.18
CA GLY A 5 -6.51 -0.53 4.53
C GLY A 5 -7.41 -1.20 5.56
N LEU A 6 -7.19 -0.85 6.81
CA LEU A 6 -7.87 -1.44 7.95
C LEU A 6 -8.33 -0.34 8.90
N ARG A 7 -9.40 -0.61 9.65
CA ARG A 7 -9.85 0.28 10.70
C ARG A 7 -9.04 0.00 11.97
N ARG A 8 -8.32 1.00 12.49
CA ARG A 8 -7.59 0.85 13.76
C ARG A 8 -8.57 0.68 14.92
N GLY A 9 -8.12 -0.01 15.95
CA GLY A 9 -8.96 -0.30 17.11
C GLY A 9 -9.92 -1.46 16.89
N ARG A 10 -9.86 -2.14 15.76
CA ARG A 10 -10.71 -3.27 15.42
C ARG A 10 -9.83 -4.44 14.97
N PRO A 11 -9.98 -5.65 15.55
CA PRO A 11 -9.12 -6.78 15.19
C PRO A 11 -9.32 -7.22 13.73
N LEU A 12 -8.34 -7.93 13.18
CA LEU A 12 -8.35 -8.35 11.77
C LEU A 12 -9.62 -9.10 11.40
N GLU A 13 -10.07 -10.01 12.24
CA GLU A 13 -11.25 -10.84 12.00
C GLU A 13 -12.57 -10.06 12.09
N ALA A 14 -12.55 -8.83 12.59
CA ALA A 14 -13.74 -7.99 12.75
C ALA A 14 -13.75 -6.76 11.83
N GLN A 15 -12.88 -6.74 10.82
CA GLN A 15 -12.84 -5.63 9.87
C GLN A 15 -14.06 -5.62 8.96
N ASP A 16 -14.57 -4.42 8.65
CA ASP A 16 -15.67 -4.22 7.71
C ASP A 16 -15.17 -4.26 6.27
N THR A 17 -15.93 -4.88 5.39
CA THR A 17 -15.64 -4.88 3.94
C THR A 17 -15.54 -3.46 3.38
N GLU A 18 -16.39 -2.55 3.84
CA GLU A 18 -16.35 -1.14 3.44
C GLU A 18 -14.98 -0.52 3.71
N ASP A 19 -14.45 -0.72 4.91
CA ASP A 19 -13.12 -0.20 5.26
C ASP A 19 -12.01 -0.86 4.45
N LEU A 20 -12.07 -2.16 4.26
CA LEU A 20 -11.06 -2.90 3.49
C LEU A 20 -10.94 -2.38 2.06
N LEU A 21 -12.03 -1.87 1.49
CA LEU A 21 -12.10 -1.43 0.11
C LEU A 21 -11.92 0.09 -0.07
N TRP A 22 -12.29 0.91 0.91
CA TRP A 22 -12.46 2.35 0.68
C TRP A 22 -11.74 3.27 1.66
N ILE A 23 -11.22 2.79 2.77
CA ILE A 23 -10.60 3.63 3.79
C ILE A 23 -9.39 4.40 3.21
N ARG A 24 -9.18 5.63 3.66
CA ARG A 24 -8.02 6.44 3.25
C ARG A 24 -7.33 7.05 4.48
N GLU A 25 -7.52 8.35 4.74
CA GLU A 25 -6.77 9.08 5.79
C GLU A 25 -6.85 8.43 7.15
N GLU A 26 -8.00 7.88 7.51
CA GLU A 26 -8.21 7.20 8.79
C GLU A 26 -7.20 6.06 9.01
N PHE A 27 -6.79 5.41 7.92
CA PHE A 27 -5.78 4.37 7.97
C PHE A 27 -4.37 4.93 7.74
N VAL A 28 -4.21 5.75 6.71
CA VAL A 28 -2.89 6.20 6.25
C VAL A 28 -2.20 7.09 7.26
N GLN A 29 -2.93 7.99 7.90
CA GLN A 29 -2.37 9.00 8.81
C GLN A 29 -2.18 8.52 10.24
N HIS A 30 -2.59 7.30 10.56
CA HIS A 30 -2.53 6.79 11.93
C HIS A 30 -1.82 5.45 12.01
N ALA A 31 -1.02 5.28 13.06
CA ALA A 31 -0.46 3.98 13.41
C ALA A 31 -1.59 3.03 13.84
N HIS A 32 -1.37 1.74 13.64
CA HIS A 32 -2.28 0.72 14.14
C HIS A 32 -1.52 -0.22 15.09
N ASP A 33 -2.28 -0.96 15.89
CA ASP A 33 -1.72 -1.86 16.90
C ASP A 33 -2.03 -3.34 16.60
N LEU A 34 -2.16 -3.67 15.30
CA LEU A 34 -2.58 -5.00 14.88
C LEU A 34 -1.44 -6.02 14.86
N GLY A 35 -0.21 -5.59 15.12
CA GLY A 35 0.95 -6.49 15.20
C GLY A 35 1.43 -7.04 13.86
N VAL A 36 0.99 -6.46 12.75
CA VAL A 36 1.37 -6.88 11.40
C VAL A 36 1.77 -5.68 10.56
N LEU A 37 2.60 -5.92 9.55
CA LEU A 37 2.88 -4.94 8.51
C LEU A 37 1.79 -5.06 7.44
N VAL A 38 1.12 -3.97 7.13
CA VAL A 38 0.03 -3.94 6.15
C VAL A 38 0.54 -3.41 4.82
N LEU A 39 0.40 -4.19 3.76
CA LEU A 39 0.67 -3.75 2.39
C LEU A 39 -0.66 -3.41 1.73
N PHE A 40 -0.78 -2.21 1.18
CA PHE A 40 -2.06 -1.71 0.66
C PHE A 40 -1.90 -0.91 -0.62
N GLY A 41 -3.01 -0.69 -1.30
CA GLY A 41 -3.12 0.13 -2.50
C GLY A 41 -4.18 1.21 -2.35
N HIS A 42 -4.97 1.46 -3.39
CA HIS A 42 -6.15 2.32 -3.41
C HIS A 42 -5.87 3.82 -3.26
N THR A 43 -5.06 4.23 -2.30
CA THR A 43 -4.69 5.63 -2.08
C THR A 43 -3.39 5.90 -2.83
N PRO A 44 -3.43 6.68 -3.93
CA PRO A 44 -2.25 6.85 -4.77
C PRO A 44 -1.25 7.83 -4.17
N TYR A 45 0.01 7.52 -4.36
CA TYR A 45 1.15 8.36 -3.99
C TYR A 45 2.09 8.50 -5.16
N ARG A 46 2.88 9.54 -5.17
CA ARG A 46 3.89 9.73 -6.21
C ARG A 46 5.01 8.70 -6.12
N GLU A 47 5.41 8.37 -4.90
CA GLU A 47 6.38 7.34 -4.57
C GLU A 47 5.76 6.37 -3.58
N VAL A 48 6.36 5.18 -3.45
CA VAL A 48 5.90 4.20 -2.46
C VAL A 48 5.89 4.85 -1.07
N PHE A 49 4.76 4.73 -0.41
CA PHE A 49 4.57 5.27 0.95
C PHE A 49 5.06 4.25 1.96
N VAL A 50 6.02 4.64 2.79
CA VAL A 50 6.61 3.74 3.78
C VAL A 50 6.42 4.31 5.18
N ASP A 51 5.72 3.57 6.04
CA ASP A 51 5.48 3.93 7.43
C ASP A 51 5.70 2.69 8.30
N LEU A 52 6.96 2.32 8.46
CA LEU A 52 7.31 1.12 9.22
C LEU A 52 7.19 1.35 10.72
N PRO A 53 6.81 0.35 11.48
CA PRO A 53 6.51 -1.04 11.10
C PRO A 53 5.05 -1.29 10.73
N TYR A 54 4.28 -0.27 10.45
CA TYR A 54 2.82 -0.34 10.34
C TYR A 54 2.34 -0.68 8.93
N LYS A 55 2.83 0.03 7.90
CA LYS A 55 2.25 -0.08 6.58
C LYS A 55 3.18 0.37 5.46
N VAL A 56 2.93 -0.15 4.26
CA VAL A 56 3.57 0.27 3.02
C VAL A 56 2.50 0.38 1.94
N GLY A 57 2.38 1.57 1.35
CA GLY A 57 1.43 1.83 0.27
C GLY A 57 2.11 1.71 -1.08
N LEU A 58 1.59 0.82 -1.93
CA LEU A 58 2.22 0.44 -3.20
C LEU A 58 1.55 1.05 -4.43
N ASP A 59 0.46 1.81 -4.26
CA ASP A 59 -0.18 2.47 -5.39
C ASP A 59 0.60 3.73 -5.75
N THR A 60 1.36 3.66 -6.83
CA THR A 60 2.14 4.79 -7.32
C THR A 60 1.52 5.43 -8.55
N GLY A 61 0.21 5.30 -8.69
CA GLY A 61 -0.56 6.10 -9.63
C GLY A 61 -0.42 5.73 -11.09
N LEU A 62 -0.23 4.47 -11.43
CA LEU A 62 -0.15 4.05 -12.84
C LEU A 62 -1.36 4.53 -13.64
N VAL A 63 -2.55 4.39 -13.08
CA VAL A 63 -3.81 4.81 -13.70
C VAL A 63 -3.83 6.30 -14.01
N TYR A 64 -3.11 7.10 -13.24
CA TYR A 64 -3.02 8.55 -13.42
C TYR A 64 -1.78 8.98 -14.21
N GLY A 65 -1.08 8.03 -14.82
CA GLY A 65 0.04 8.34 -15.72
C GLY A 65 1.42 8.24 -15.08
N ASN A 66 1.52 7.77 -13.85
CA ASN A 66 2.81 7.63 -13.19
C ASN A 66 3.41 6.23 -13.42
N LYS A 67 3.51 5.38 -12.42
CA LYS A 67 4.23 4.11 -12.52
C LYS A 67 3.53 3.00 -11.76
N LEU A 68 3.83 1.77 -12.15
CA LEU A 68 3.42 0.57 -11.44
C LEU A 68 4.54 0.14 -10.51
N SER A 69 4.19 -0.17 -9.27
CA SER A 69 5.15 -0.63 -8.28
C SER A 69 4.80 -2.03 -7.80
N CYS A 70 5.83 -2.85 -7.62
CA CYS A 70 5.71 -4.22 -7.12
C CYS A 70 6.78 -4.46 -6.08
N LEU A 71 6.38 -4.91 -4.90
CA LEU A 71 7.31 -5.23 -3.83
C LEU A 71 7.48 -6.74 -3.72
N GLU A 72 8.71 -7.20 -3.91
CA GLU A 72 9.07 -8.58 -3.62
C GLU A 72 9.35 -8.69 -2.13
N THR A 73 8.45 -9.33 -1.39
CA THR A 73 8.50 -9.33 0.08
C THR A 73 9.65 -10.16 0.66
N THR A 74 10.09 -11.18 -0.08
CA THR A 74 11.20 -12.04 0.38
C THR A 74 12.52 -11.29 0.41
N SER A 75 12.86 -10.61 -0.67
CA SER A 75 14.12 -9.88 -0.82
C SER A 75 14.00 -8.41 -0.43
N ARG A 76 12.76 -7.92 -0.25
CA ARG A 76 12.45 -6.50 -0.04
C ARG A 76 12.90 -5.63 -1.21
N THR A 77 12.86 -6.18 -2.41
CA THR A 77 13.20 -5.47 -3.64
C THR A 77 11.95 -4.80 -4.20
N LEU A 78 12.07 -3.54 -4.52
CA LEU A 78 11.01 -2.76 -5.16
C LEU A 78 11.28 -2.71 -6.66
N HIS A 79 10.33 -3.20 -7.45
CA HIS A 79 10.37 -3.18 -8.91
C HIS A 79 9.37 -2.15 -9.40
N GLN A 80 9.80 -1.27 -10.30
CA GLN A 80 8.92 -0.21 -10.82
C GLN A 80 9.08 -0.07 -12.32
N ILE A 81 7.97 0.21 -13.00
CA ILE A 81 7.95 0.53 -14.42
C ILE A 81 7.06 1.75 -14.64
N ALA A 82 7.60 2.75 -15.34
CA ALA A 82 6.84 3.95 -15.68
C ALA A 82 5.76 3.60 -16.70
N ARG A 83 4.65 4.33 -16.68
CA ARG A 83 3.62 4.19 -17.71
C ARG A 83 4.25 4.46 -19.08
N HIS A 84 4.01 3.56 -20.02
CA HIS A 84 4.64 3.54 -21.35
C HIS A 84 6.16 3.30 -21.33
N GLY A 85 6.71 2.93 -20.17
CA GLY A 85 8.11 2.53 -20.06
C GLY A 85 8.34 1.14 -20.64
N ASP A 86 9.58 0.84 -20.96
CA ASP A 86 9.97 -0.43 -21.58
C ASP A 86 10.94 -1.25 -20.72
N HIS A 87 11.36 -0.76 -19.58
CA HIS A 87 12.17 -1.53 -18.66
C HIS A 87 11.85 -1.23 -17.21
N VAL A 88 12.09 -2.26 -16.38
CA VAL A 88 11.85 -2.25 -14.96
C VAL A 88 13.07 -1.69 -14.24
N VAL A 89 12.83 -0.79 -13.29
CA VAL A 89 13.86 -0.31 -12.36
C VAL A 89 13.67 -1.06 -11.05
N SER A 90 14.74 -1.61 -10.50
CA SER A 90 14.69 -2.39 -9.25
C SER A 90 15.61 -1.78 -8.20
N ARG A 91 15.13 -1.74 -6.93
CA ARG A 91 15.89 -1.18 -5.83
C ARG A 91 15.40 -1.63 -4.44
#